data_5c90c6493662eaf8e3c7cefba3661e0f
#
_entry.id   5c90c6493662eaf8e3c7cefba3661e0f
#
_cell.length_a   1.000
_cell.length_b   1.000
_cell.length_c   1.000
_cell.angle_alpha   90.00
_cell.angle_beta   90.00
_cell.angle_gamma   90.00
#
_symmetry.space_group_name_H-M   'P 1'
#
loop_
_entity.id
_entity.type
_entity.pdbx_description
1 polymer ?
#
loop_
_entity_poly.entity_id
_entity_poly.type
_entity_poly.pdbx_seq_one_letter_code
_entity_poly.pdbx_strand_id
1 'polypeptide(L)'
;LIGSSFGAAVSVYTAGVDERVSAAISSGGWGDGERKFRGQHIGDEAWPAFTKMMDRGRKHREDTGEPLMVPRYEIVPIPEHLRRNLAPGSVMMFPADTAISMYEFKADNVVGQISPRPLLLLHSSEDSVTPTEQSVEMFKRAGQPTDLHLVADVDHFMFGEGNPRIITILKDWLEKYFPV
;
A
#
# COMPACT_ATOMS: atom_id res chain seq x y z
N LEU A 1 1.07 14.79 -3.10
CA LEU A 1 0.91 13.46 -3.68
C LEU A 1 -0.32 12.76 -3.10
N ILE A 2 -1.02 11.99 -3.92
CA ILE A 2 -2.09 11.08 -3.49
C ILE A 2 -1.85 9.70 -4.11
N GLY A 3 -1.97 8.66 -3.33
CA GLY A 3 -1.80 7.29 -3.78
C GLY A 3 -2.80 6.33 -3.15
N SER A 4 -3.08 5.22 -3.85
CA SER A 4 -3.90 4.12 -3.36
C SER A 4 -3.10 2.83 -3.40
N SER A 5 -3.27 1.96 -2.40
CA SER A 5 -2.61 0.66 -2.31
C SER A 5 -1.07 0.79 -2.37
N PHE A 6 -0.41 0.15 -3.34
CA PHE A 6 1.04 0.32 -3.55
C PHE A 6 1.41 1.79 -3.82
N GLY A 7 0.62 2.49 -4.64
CA GLY A 7 0.82 3.92 -4.88
C GLY A 7 0.76 4.76 -3.59
N ALA A 8 -0.01 4.34 -2.60
CA ALA A 8 -0.06 4.99 -1.29
C ALA A 8 1.26 4.81 -0.51
N ALA A 9 1.82 3.60 -0.49
CA ALA A 9 3.12 3.35 0.13
C ALA A 9 4.23 4.15 -0.55
N VAL A 10 4.24 4.19 -1.89
CA VAL A 10 5.18 4.99 -2.70
C VAL A 10 5.02 6.49 -2.42
N SER A 11 3.78 7.00 -2.29
CA SER A 11 3.52 8.42 -1.98
C SER A 11 4.10 8.81 -0.62
N VAL A 12 3.95 7.97 0.41
CA VAL A 12 4.55 8.19 1.73
C VAL A 12 6.07 8.17 1.66
N TYR A 13 6.63 7.16 0.99
CA TYR A 13 8.08 7.05 0.84
C TYR A 13 8.66 8.26 0.12
N THR A 14 8.07 8.64 -1.03
CA THR A 14 8.50 9.79 -1.81
C THR A 14 8.42 11.08 -0.99
N ALA A 15 7.32 11.29 -0.27
CA ALA A 15 7.19 12.46 0.60
C ALA A 15 8.24 12.48 1.73
N GLY A 16 8.64 11.31 2.24
CA GLY A 16 9.67 11.19 3.26
C GLY A 16 11.07 11.55 2.77
N VAL A 17 11.40 11.25 1.51
CA VAL A 17 12.74 11.46 0.95
C VAL A 17 12.87 12.70 0.06
N ASP A 18 11.76 13.31 -0.35
CA ASP A 18 11.75 14.48 -1.23
C ASP A 18 10.97 15.64 -0.59
N GLU A 19 11.71 16.65 -0.12
CA GLU A 19 11.15 17.83 0.56
C GLU A 19 10.29 18.71 -0.35
N ARG A 20 10.35 18.56 -1.66
CA ARG A 20 9.52 19.30 -2.63
C ARG A 20 8.05 18.84 -2.59
N VAL A 21 7.77 17.68 -2.02
CA VAL A 21 6.41 17.19 -1.83
C VAL A 21 5.75 17.95 -0.69
N SER A 22 4.83 18.84 -1.00
CA SER A 22 4.18 19.73 -0.02
C SER A 22 3.21 18.99 0.92
N ALA A 23 2.65 17.84 0.50
CA ALA A 23 1.74 17.02 1.29
C ALA A 23 1.58 15.62 0.70
N ALA A 24 1.18 14.66 1.51
CA ALA A 24 0.89 13.30 1.03
C ALA A 24 -0.44 12.77 1.58
N ILE A 25 -1.14 12.02 0.73
CA ILE A 25 -2.36 11.26 1.07
C ILE A 25 -2.12 9.80 0.70
N SER A 26 -2.23 8.92 1.69
CA SER A 26 -2.07 7.48 1.57
C SER A 26 -3.40 6.78 1.82
N SER A 27 -3.96 6.11 0.82
CA SER A 27 -5.20 5.34 0.92
C SER A 27 -4.92 3.84 0.82
N GLY A 28 -5.09 3.09 1.91
CA GLY A 28 -4.84 1.65 1.97
C GLY A 28 -3.37 1.27 1.70
N GLY A 29 -2.43 2.14 2.08
CA GLY A 29 -1.01 1.92 1.91
C GLY A 29 -0.39 1.06 3.01
N TRP A 30 0.91 0.78 2.87
CA TRP A 30 1.67 0.08 3.91
C TRP A 30 3.01 0.73 4.19
N GLY A 31 3.47 0.58 5.43
CA GLY A 31 4.76 1.10 5.88
C GLY A 31 5.89 0.07 5.80
N ASP A 32 5.57 -1.22 5.92
CA ASP A 32 6.53 -2.31 5.95
C ASP A 32 6.05 -3.48 5.09
N GLY A 33 6.82 -3.81 4.04
CA GLY A 33 6.48 -4.85 3.07
C GLY A 33 6.45 -6.24 3.70
N GLU A 34 7.40 -6.59 4.56
CA GLU A 34 7.39 -7.88 5.24
C GLU A 34 6.15 -8.05 6.12
N ARG A 35 5.86 -7.06 6.98
CA ARG A 35 4.67 -7.06 7.83
C ARG A 35 3.39 -7.15 7.01
N LYS A 36 3.31 -6.41 5.88
CA LYS A 36 2.18 -6.45 4.96
C LYS A 36 1.97 -7.84 4.37
N PHE A 37 3.00 -8.46 3.82
CA PHE A 37 2.87 -9.76 3.17
C PHE A 37 2.63 -10.91 4.15
N ARG A 38 3.21 -10.86 5.36
CA ARG A 38 2.88 -11.79 6.43
C ARG A 38 1.40 -11.70 6.83
N GLY A 39 0.85 -10.49 6.90
CA GLY A 39 -0.56 -10.27 7.20
C GLY A 39 -1.52 -10.62 6.05
N GLN A 40 -1.04 -10.70 4.80
CA GLN A 40 -1.85 -11.11 3.65
C GLN A 40 -1.84 -12.63 3.38
N HIS A 41 -0.72 -13.29 3.62
CA HIS A 41 -0.53 -14.71 3.33
C HIS A 41 -0.69 -15.52 4.62
N ILE A 42 -1.92 -15.52 5.15
CA ILE A 42 -2.27 -16.17 6.41
C ILE A 42 -2.51 -17.66 6.21
N GLY A 43 -2.07 -18.48 7.17
CA GLY A 43 -2.26 -19.93 7.21
C GLY A 43 -1.02 -20.72 6.79
N ASP A 44 -1.10 -22.02 7.03
CA ASP A 44 0.06 -22.93 6.96
C ASP A 44 0.60 -23.13 5.52
N GLU A 45 -0.18 -22.82 4.50
CA GLU A 45 0.21 -23.00 3.09
C GLU A 45 0.55 -21.68 2.38
N ALA A 46 -0.16 -20.58 2.70
CA ALA A 46 -0.08 -19.34 1.93
C ALA A 46 1.29 -18.66 2.08
N TRP A 47 1.82 -18.54 3.30
CA TRP A 47 3.14 -17.95 3.54
C TRP A 47 4.28 -18.77 2.93
N PRO A 48 4.37 -20.11 3.12
CA PRO A 48 5.36 -20.94 2.43
C PRO A 48 5.26 -20.87 0.91
N ALA A 49 4.05 -20.80 0.33
CA ALA A 49 3.86 -20.65 -1.12
C ALA A 49 4.42 -19.32 -1.63
N PHE A 50 4.15 -18.22 -0.93
CA PHE A 50 4.67 -16.89 -1.27
C PHE A 50 6.20 -16.83 -1.19
N THR A 51 6.80 -17.32 -0.13
CA THR A 51 8.27 -17.33 0.03
C THR A 51 8.93 -18.23 -1.02
N LYS A 52 8.37 -19.41 -1.29
CA LYS A 52 8.84 -20.31 -2.35
C LYS A 52 8.74 -19.66 -3.75
N MET A 53 7.73 -18.86 -4.00
CA MET A 53 7.61 -18.10 -5.26
C MET A 53 8.76 -17.10 -5.41
N MET A 54 9.09 -16.35 -4.35
CA MET A 54 10.24 -15.43 -4.36
C MET A 54 11.57 -16.17 -4.57
N ASP A 55 11.76 -17.30 -3.91
CA ASP A 55 13.00 -18.11 -4.05
C ASP A 55 13.13 -18.67 -5.47
N ARG A 56 12.04 -19.14 -6.08
CA ARG A 56 12.02 -19.54 -7.50
C ARG A 56 12.39 -18.36 -8.40
N GLY A 57 11.88 -17.15 -8.08
CA GLY A 57 12.21 -15.93 -8.82
C GLY A 57 13.70 -15.60 -8.79
N ARG A 58 14.31 -15.61 -7.58
CA ARG A 58 15.74 -15.38 -7.40
C ARG A 58 16.57 -16.40 -8.18
N LYS A 59 16.26 -17.69 -7.98
CA LYS A 59 16.97 -18.76 -8.67
C LYS A 59 16.86 -18.67 -10.19
N HIS A 60 15.68 -18.39 -10.72
CA HIS A 60 15.48 -18.23 -12.16
C HIS A 60 16.31 -17.06 -12.72
N ARG A 61 16.35 -15.93 -11.99
CA ARG A 61 17.17 -14.78 -12.34
C ARG A 61 18.67 -15.11 -12.35
N GLU A 62 19.14 -15.86 -11.34
CA GLU A 62 20.53 -16.31 -11.27
C GLU A 62 20.91 -17.27 -12.41
N ASP A 63 20.02 -18.22 -12.73
CA ASP A 63 20.27 -19.26 -13.72
C ASP A 63 20.20 -18.73 -15.18
N THR A 64 19.33 -17.75 -15.46
CA THR A 64 18.99 -17.33 -16.83
C THR A 64 19.30 -15.88 -17.17
N GLY A 65 19.45 -15.03 -16.17
CA GLY A 65 19.50 -13.57 -16.32
C GLY A 65 18.14 -12.90 -16.53
N GLU A 66 17.07 -13.69 -16.73
CA GLU A 66 15.72 -13.20 -17.05
C GLU A 66 14.77 -13.27 -15.84
N PRO A 67 13.72 -12.43 -15.75
CA PRO A 67 12.76 -12.48 -14.68
C PRO A 67 11.81 -13.68 -14.82
N LEU A 68 11.51 -14.37 -13.71
CA LEU A 68 10.39 -15.30 -13.66
C LEU A 68 9.08 -14.52 -13.61
N MET A 69 8.21 -14.72 -14.61
CA MET A 69 6.87 -14.11 -14.61
C MET A 69 5.92 -14.94 -13.76
N VAL A 70 5.21 -14.29 -12.84
CA VAL A 70 4.23 -14.91 -11.93
C VAL A 70 2.88 -14.21 -11.97
N PRO A 71 1.77 -14.92 -11.72
CA PRO A 71 0.44 -14.31 -11.65
C PRO A 71 0.35 -13.23 -10.57
N ARG A 72 -0.38 -12.15 -10.85
CA ARG A 72 -0.65 -11.05 -9.91
C ARG A 72 -1.11 -11.54 -8.54
N TYR A 73 -2.00 -12.51 -8.52
CA TYR A 73 -2.63 -13.00 -7.28
C TYR A 73 -1.74 -13.94 -6.46
N GLU A 74 -0.62 -14.41 -7.01
CA GLU A 74 0.43 -15.06 -6.20
C GLU A 74 1.22 -14.03 -5.37
N ILE A 75 1.29 -12.76 -5.85
CA ILE A 75 1.95 -11.67 -5.13
C ILE A 75 0.97 -11.01 -4.16
N VAL A 76 -0.21 -10.60 -4.67
CA VAL A 76 -1.24 -9.90 -3.88
C VAL A 76 -2.56 -10.67 -4.01
N PRO A 77 -2.96 -11.44 -3.00
CA PRO A 77 -4.17 -12.25 -3.02
C PRO A 77 -5.43 -11.38 -2.86
N ILE A 78 -5.85 -10.72 -3.95
CA ILE A 78 -7.06 -9.90 -3.96
C ILE A 78 -8.29 -10.81 -3.96
N PRO A 79 -9.21 -10.69 -2.98
CA PRO A 79 -10.46 -11.42 -2.94
C PRO A 79 -11.26 -11.26 -4.23
N GLU A 80 -11.96 -12.32 -4.66
CA GLU A 80 -12.63 -12.35 -5.97
C GLU A 80 -13.64 -11.21 -6.14
N HIS A 81 -14.43 -10.92 -5.10
CA HIS A 81 -15.43 -9.84 -5.13
C HIS A 81 -14.84 -8.44 -5.33
N LEU A 82 -13.57 -8.24 -4.99
CA LEU A 82 -12.87 -6.96 -5.20
C LEU A 82 -12.19 -6.84 -6.56
N ARG A 83 -11.98 -7.95 -7.29
CA ARG A 83 -11.24 -7.94 -8.57
C ARG A 83 -11.91 -7.08 -9.63
N ARG A 84 -13.24 -6.88 -9.55
CA ARG A 84 -13.99 -5.96 -10.41
C ARG A 84 -13.56 -4.48 -10.29
N ASN A 85 -12.91 -4.13 -9.19
CA ASN A 85 -12.40 -2.76 -8.95
C ASN A 85 -11.02 -2.51 -9.58
N LEU A 86 -10.40 -3.54 -10.18
CA LEU A 86 -9.20 -3.36 -10.97
C LEU A 86 -9.54 -2.63 -12.27
N ALA A 87 -8.71 -1.66 -12.64
CA ALA A 87 -8.90 -0.93 -13.89
C ALA A 87 -8.84 -1.90 -15.11
N PRO A 88 -9.65 -1.65 -16.16
CA PRO A 88 -9.53 -2.39 -17.42
C PRO A 88 -8.09 -2.35 -17.95
N GLY A 89 -7.57 -3.50 -18.40
CA GLY A 89 -6.18 -3.61 -18.87
C GLY A 89 -5.12 -3.69 -17.77
N SER A 90 -5.52 -3.87 -16.51
CA SER A 90 -4.57 -4.09 -15.42
C SER A 90 -3.63 -5.25 -15.73
N VAL A 91 -2.35 -5.05 -15.45
CA VAL A 91 -1.31 -6.08 -15.61
C VAL A 91 -1.59 -7.26 -14.70
N MET A 92 -1.62 -8.48 -15.26
CA MET A 92 -1.95 -9.71 -14.54
C MET A 92 -0.75 -10.64 -14.31
N MET A 93 0.38 -10.37 -14.95
CA MET A 93 1.64 -11.10 -14.78
C MET A 93 2.73 -10.11 -14.42
N PHE A 94 3.50 -10.40 -13.39
CA PHE A 94 4.62 -9.58 -12.93
C PHE A 94 5.90 -10.39 -12.81
N PRO A 95 7.08 -9.77 -12.97
CA PRO A 95 8.31 -10.38 -12.49
C PRO A 95 8.22 -10.74 -11.00
N ALA A 96 8.70 -11.90 -10.61
CA ALA A 96 8.82 -12.27 -9.18
C ALA A 96 9.67 -11.28 -8.40
N ASP A 97 10.62 -10.61 -9.07
CA ASP A 97 11.42 -9.49 -8.52
C ASP A 97 10.54 -8.37 -7.96
N THR A 98 9.33 -8.16 -8.53
CA THR A 98 8.36 -7.19 -8.00
C THR A 98 7.92 -7.56 -6.59
N ALA A 99 7.62 -8.85 -6.33
CA ALA A 99 7.27 -9.31 -4.99
C ALA A 99 8.43 -9.11 -4.00
N ILE A 100 9.65 -9.40 -4.43
CA ILE A 100 10.87 -9.21 -3.62
C ILE A 100 11.05 -7.72 -3.27
N SER A 101 10.98 -6.84 -4.27
CA SER A 101 11.10 -5.39 -4.06
C SER A 101 10.01 -4.84 -3.16
N MET A 102 8.77 -5.30 -3.31
CA MET A 102 7.66 -4.91 -2.44
C MET A 102 7.84 -5.44 -1.00
N TYR A 103 8.36 -6.66 -0.84
CA TYR A 103 8.64 -7.26 0.46
C TYR A 103 9.71 -6.49 1.24
N GLU A 104 10.74 -6.02 0.55
CA GLU A 104 11.85 -5.26 1.12
C GLU A 104 11.53 -3.77 1.33
N PHE A 105 10.44 -3.27 0.76
CA PHE A 105 10.06 -1.86 0.80
C PHE A 105 9.63 -1.41 2.22
N LYS A 106 10.20 -0.30 2.70
CA LYS A 106 10.03 0.20 4.07
C LYS A 106 9.73 1.72 4.10
N ALA A 107 8.47 2.12 3.86
CA ALA A 107 8.04 3.51 4.05
C ALA A 107 8.08 3.95 5.53
N ASP A 108 7.96 3.00 6.46
CA ASP A 108 8.11 3.23 7.91
C ASP A 108 9.44 3.90 8.28
N ASN A 109 10.50 3.68 7.49
CA ASN A 109 11.83 4.23 7.77
C ASN A 109 11.93 5.73 7.50
N VAL A 110 11.02 6.28 6.69
CA VAL A 110 11.08 7.67 6.23
C VAL A 110 9.82 8.49 6.55
N VAL A 111 8.74 7.85 7.03
CA VAL A 111 7.47 8.54 7.29
C VAL A 111 7.60 9.69 8.29
N GLY A 112 8.46 9.58 9.28
CA GLY A 112 8.74 10.65 10.26
C GLY A 112 9.40 11.89 9.65
N GLN A 113 10.08 11.75 8.50
CA GLN A 113 10.76 12.84 7.79
C GLN A 113 9.77 13.71 6.97
N ILE A 114 8.50 13.30 6.85
CA ILE A 114 7.47 14.13 6.21
C ILE A 114 7.19 15.39 7.02
N SER A 115 7.18 15.28 8.34
CA SER A 115 6.98 16.44 9.23
C SER A 115 7.97 17.58 8.93
N PRO A 116 7.55 18.86 8.95
CA PRO A 116 6.23 19.40 9.33
C PRO A 116 5.20 19.48 8.20
N ARG A 117 5.39 18.80 7.09
CA ARG A 117 4.44 18.75 5.98
C ARG A 117 3.25 17.83 6.32
N PRO A 118 2.02 18.16 5.92
CA PRO A 118 0.84 17.39 6.30
C PRO A 118 0.78 16.02 5.60
N LEU A 119 0.40 15.01 6.38
CA LEU A 119 0.16 13.64 5.93
C LEU A 119 -1.26 13.19 6.32
N LEU A 120 -2.00 12.66 5.36
CA LEU A 120 -3.26 11.95 5.61
C LEU A 120 -3.07 10.46 5.38
N LEU A 121 -3.33 9.67 6.40
CA LEU A 121 -3.44 8.22 6.33
C LEU A 121 -4.93 7.84 6.36
N LEU A 122 -5.41 7.27 5.26
CA LEU A 122 -6.79 6.82 5.09
C LEU A 122 -6.79 5.30 4.86
N HIS A 123 -7.51 4.54 5.69
CA HIS A 123 -7.54 3.09 5.61
C HIS A 123 -8.93 2.55 5.92
N SER A 124 -9.31 1.44 5.29
CA SER A 124 -10.47 0.68 5.74
C SER A 124 -10.23 0.13 7.14
N SER A 125 -11.25 0.12 7.98
CA SER A 125 -11.16 -0.51 9.30
C SER A 125 -11.05 -2.05 9.19
N GLU A 126 -11.46 -2.63 8.06
CA GLU A 126 -11.44 -4.07 7.77
C GLU A 126 -10.96 -4.31 6.33
N ASP A 127 -9.72 -3.88 6.03
CA ASP A 127 -9.14 -4.03 4.70
C ASP A 127 -8.77 -5.49 4.43
N SER A 128 -9.41 -6.10 3.44
CA SER A 128 -9.20 -7.51 3.07
C SER A 128 -7.97 -7.75 2.18
N VAL A 129 -7.26 -6.69 1.77
CA VAL A 129 -6.06 -6.77 0.93
C VAL A 129 -4.81 -6.30 1.64
N THR A 130 -4.86 -5.15 2.31
CA THR A 130 -3.71 -4.60 3.04
C THR A 130 -4.09 -4.47 4.52
N PRO A 131 -3.43 -5.18 5.43
CA PRO A 131 -3.79 -5.10 6.86
C PRO A 131 -3.84 -3.68 7.39
N THR A 132 -4.93 -3.31 8.06
CA THR A 132 -5.20 -1.97 8.60
C THR A 132 -4.09 -1.47 9.54
N GLU A 133 -3.45 -2.39 10.26
CA GLU A 133 -2.31 -2.13 11.14
C GLU A 133 -1.16 -1.40 10.43
N GLN A 134 -1.06 -1.53 9.11
CA GLN A 134 0.00 -0.84 8.33
C GLN A 134 -0.10 0.68 8.49
N SER A 135 -1.30 1.25 8.36
CA SER A 135 -1.49 2.70 8.56
C SER A 135 -1.40 3.12 10.02
N VAL A 136 -1.85 2.26 10.94
CA VAL A 136 -1.69 2.50 12.40
C VAL A 136 -0.20 2.57 12.78
N GLU A 137 0.61 1.65 12.26
CA GLU A 137 2.05 1.64 12.52
C GLU A 137 2.80 2.82 11.86
N MET A 138 2.41 3.22 10.64
CA MET A 138 2.92 4.44 10.03
C MET A 138 2.57 5.68 10.86
N PHE A 139 1.31 5.79 11.34
CA PHE A 139 0.87 6.90 12.17
C PHE A 139 1.68 7.04 13.45
N LYS A 140 2.00 5.93 14.12
CA LYS A 140 2.85 5.93 15.32
C LYS A 140 4.27 6.46 15.08
N ARG A 141 4.79 6.33 13.86
CA ARG A 141 6.14 6.75 13.44
C ARG A 141 6.16 8.12 12.79
N ALA A 142 5.03 8.57 12.27
CA ALA A 142 4.91 9.87 11.63
C ALA A 142 5.04 11.01 12.64
N GLY A 143 5.64 12.12 12.18
CA GLY A 143 5.59 13.40 12.91
C GLY A 143 4.29 14.15 12.64
N GLN A 144 4.10 15.28 13.33
CA GLN A 144 2.93 16.12 13.12
C GLN A 144 3.19 17.18 12.03
N PRO A 145 2.15 17.61 11.27
CA PRO A 145 0.75 17.20 11.36
C PRO A 145 0.46 15.92 10.57
N THR A 146 -0.08 14.89 11.21
CA THR A 146 -0.54 13.66 10.56
C THR A 146 -1.93 13.29 11.06
N ASP A 147 -2.86 13.10 10.14
CA ASP A 147 -4.21 12.62 10.42
C ASP A 147 -4.34 11.14 10.01
N LEU A 148 -5.00 10.33 10.86
CA LEU A 148 -5.35 8.93 10.55
C LEU A 148 -6.86 8.75 10.60
N HIS A 149 -7.46 8.28 9.51
CA HIS A 149 -8.86 7.89 9.45
C HIS A 149 -9.00 6.39 9.14
N LEU A 150 -9.59 5.64 10.06
CA LEU A 150 -10.05 4.28 9.84
C LEU A 150 -11.53 4.33 9.51
N VAL A 151 -11.89 3.91 8.30
CA VAL A 151 -13.25 4.08 7.77
C VAL A 151 -13.95 2.73 7.71
N ALA A 152 -15.11 2.63 8.37
CA ALA A 152 -16.00 1.48 8.29
C ALA A 152 -16.81 1.49 6.98
N ASP A 153 -17.38 0.32 6.64
CA ASP A 153 -18.27 0.11 5.49
C ASP A 153 -17.60 0.38 4.11
N VAL A 154 -16.28 0.23 4.06
CA VAL A 154 -15.46 0.21 2.84
C VAL A 154 -14.41 -0.89 2.95
N ASP A 155 -13.89 -1.32 1.82
CA ASP A 155 -12.75 -2.25 1.76
C ASP A 155 -11.56 -1.55 1.07
N HIS A 156 -10.63 -2.28 0.53
CA HIS A 156 -9.33 -1.81 0.01
C HIS A 156 -9.42 -0.72 -1.07
N PHE A 157 -10.40 -0.82 -1.97
CA PHE A 157 -10.55 0.11 -3.10
C PHE A 157 -11.44 1.32 -2.77
N MET A 158 -11.22 1.94 -1.63
CA MET A 158 -12.07 2.99 -1.04
C MET A 158 -12.52 4.07 -2.01
N PHE A 159 -11.68 4.49 -2.96
CA PHE A 159 -12.06 5.50 -3.97
C PHE A 159 -13.04 4.97 -5.01
N GLY A 160 -13.05 3.67 -5.28
CA GLY A 160 -13.93 3.01 -6.24
C GLY A 160 -15.23 2.48 -5.67
N GLU A 161 -15.37 2.45 -4.35
CA GLU A 161 -16.52 1.84 -3.67
C GLU A 161 -17.71 2.78 -3.47
N GLY A 162 -17.55 4.06 -3.84
CA GLY A 162 -18.65 5.03 -3.86
C GLY A 162 -19.10 5.55 -2.50
N ASN A 163 -18.34 5.31 -1.42
CA ASN A 163 -18.68 5.85 -0.11
C ASN A 163 -18.40 7.35 -0.03
N PRO A 164 -19.45 8.22 0.17
CA PRO A 164 -19.28 9.66 0.14
C PRO A 164 -18.41 10.20 1.28
N ARG A 165 -18.25 9.46 2.38
CA ARG A 165 -17.39 9.87 3.51
C ARG A 165 -15.94 10.01 3.09
N ILE A 166 -15.46 9.18 2.13
CA ILE A 166 -14.08 9.25 1.63
C ILE A 166 -13.83 10.62 1.00
N ILE A 167 -14.74 11.06 0.13
CA ILE A 167 -14.62 12.36 -0.55
C ILE A 167 -14.75 13.53 0.44
N THR A 168 -15.63 13.41 1.44
CA THR A 168 -15.76 14.42 2.49
C THR A 168 -14.47 14.57 3.28
N ILE A 169 -13.87 13.47 3.77
CA ILE A 169 -12.61 13.50 4.50
C ILE A 169 -11.50 14.16 3.66
N LEU A 170 -11.40 13.80 2.38
CA LEU A 170 -10.39 14.36 1.49
C LEU A 170 -10.59 15.88 1.30
N LYS A 171 -11.82 16.33 1.05
CA LYS A 171 -12.14 17.75 0.86
C LYS A 171 -11.82 18.56 2.11
N ASP A 172 -12.29 18.12 3.27
CA ASP A 172 -12.08 18.81 4.55
C ASP A 172 -10.57 18.91 4.87
N TRP A 173 -9.82 17.84 4.62
CA TRP A 173 -8.38 17.83 4.83
C TRP A 173 -7.64 18.76 3.86
N LEU A 174 -8.01 18.75 2.58
CA LEU A 174 -7.42 19.63 1.58
C LEU A 174 -7.77 21.10 1.86
N GLU A 175 -8.99 21.41 2.26
CA GLU A 175 -9.38 22.77 2.63
C GLU A 175 -8.62 23.29 3.85
N LYS A 176 -8.33 22.42 4.83
CA LYS A 176 -7.52 22.77 6.02
C LYS A 176 -6.10 23.19 5.67
N TYR A 177 -5.44 22.47 4.75
CA TYR A 177 -4.01 22.69 4.47
C TYR A 177 -3.75 23.49 3.19
N PHE A 178 -4.71 23.54 2.28
CA PHE A 178 -4.63 24.23 0.99
C PHE A 178 -5.95 24.99 0.71
N PRO A 179 -6.32 25.96 1.56
CA PRO A 179 -7.53 26.74 1.36
C PRO A 179 -7.46 27.51 0.02
N VAL A 180 -8.57 27.53 -0.75
CA VAL A 180 -8.74 28.27 -2.03
C VAL A 180 -9.44 29.59 -1.76
#